data_455217bb1bf1c1a2b4ac4cbad999cf2f
#
_entry.id   455217bb1bf1c1a2b4ac4cbad999cf2f
#
_cell.length_a   1.000
_cell.length_b   1.000
_cell.length_c   1.000
_cell.angle_alpha   90.00
_cell.angle_beta   90.00
_cell.angle_gamma   90.00
#
_symmetry.space_group_name_H-M   'P 1'
#
loop_
_entity.id
_entity.type
_entity.pdbx_description
1 polymer ?
#
loop_
_entity_poly.entity_id
_entity_poly.type
_entity_poly.pdbx_seq_one_letter_code
_entity_poly.pdbx_strand_id
1 'polypeptide(L)'
;MELYVSKKQNQAIILFCEEEMSQELKWYRYFKEKNTPVVPVLNKTDLYTQEEKEKLAHLIQRNTKEEVCLISAKTGEGIRNLKELLARSIPEGYGNRMITGDLVDTGDLVLLVMPQDIQAPKGRLILPQVQTLRELLDKKCLVMSATTDQYLSALENLAVPPKLIITDSQVFSYVYENKPKESMLTSFSVLFAAYKGDLPYYIEGAKTIDTLNENSHVLIAECCTHAP
;
A
#
# COMPACT_ATOMS: atom_id res chain seq x y z
N MET A 1 -24.00 -3.61 -7.38
CA MET A 1 -22.96 -3.13 -6.45
C MET A 1 -21.69 -2.98 -7.28
N GLU A 2 -21.41 -1.76 -7.73
CA GLU A 2 -20.16 -1.48 -8.44
C GLU A 2 -19.04 -1.48 -7.40
N LEU A 3 -18.18 -2.50 -7.46
CA LEU A 3 -16.95 -2.50 -6.70
C LEU A 3 -16.03 -1.44 -7.30
N TYR A 4 -15.76 -0.40 -6.54
CA TYR A 4 -14.77 0.63 -6.89
C TYR A 4 -13.38 0.00 -6.77
N VAL A 5 -12.89 -0.54 -7.87
CA VAL A 5 -11.55 -1.10 -7.94
C VAL A 5 -10.60 0.06 -8.30
N SER A 6 -9.67 0.35 -7.40
CA SER A 6 -8.60 1.35 -7.64
C SER A 6 -8.01 1.19 -9.04
N LYS A 7 -7.83 2.29 -9.78
CA LYS A 7 -7.33 2.31 -11.17
C LYS A 7 -5.90 1.75 -11.34
N LYS A 8 -5.19 1.46 -10.24
CA LYS A 8 -3.82 0.92 -10.26
C LYS A 8 -3.72 -0.31 -9.37
N GLN A 9 -4.30 -1.41 -9.82
CA GLN A 9 -3.94 -2.71 -9.28
C GLN A 9 -2.67 -3.17 -10.00
N ASN A 10 -1.67 -3.51 -9.21
CA ASN A 10 -0.36 -3.89 -9.75
C ASN A 10 -0.36 -5.31 -10.29
N GLN A 11 -1.22 -6.17 -9.75
CA GLN A 11 -1.40 -7.56 -10.15
C GLN A 11 -2.72 -8.10 -9.57
N ALA A 12 -3.35 -9.02 -10.28
CA ALA A 12 -4.54 -9.73 -9.83
C ALA A 12 -4.31 -11.24 -9.83
N ILE A 13 -4.85 -11.94 -8.84
CA ILE A 13 -4.95 -13.39 -8.80
C ILE A 13 -6.42 -13.73 -9.02
N ILE A 14 -6.71 -14.61 -9.96
CA ILE A 14 -8.05 -15.14 -10.16
C ILE A 14 -8.05 -16.62 -9.83
N LEU A 15 -8.87 -16.98 -8.84
CA LEU A 15 -8.98 -18.34 -8.35
C LEU A 15 -10.09 -19.07 -9.08
N PHE A 16 -9.72 -20.15 -9.77
CA PHE A 16 -10.63 -21.09 -10.39
C PHE A 16 -10.75 -22.32 -9.48
N CYS A 17 -11.93 -22.85 -9.33
CA CYS A 17 -12.16 -24.01 -8.48
C CYS A 17 -12.96 -25.13 -9.17
N GLU A 18 -13.67 -24.85 -10.26
CA GLU A 18 -14.64 -25.73 -10.90
C GLU A 18 -14.62 -25.55 -12.43
N GLU A 19 -15.35 -26.41 -13.16
CA GLU A 19 -15.50 -26.27 -14.63
C GLU A 19 -16.35 -25.06 -15.00
N GLU A 20 -17.35 -24.70 -14.18
CA GLU A 20 -18.11 -23.48 -14.37
C GLU A 20 -17.29 -22.29 -13.90
N MET A 21 -16.82 -21.47 -14.84
CA MET A 21 -15.87 -20.39 -14.59
C MET A 21 -16.27 -19.06 -15.24
N SER A 22 -17.56 -18.89 -15.53
CA SER A 22 -18.06 -17.70 -16.22
C SER A 22 -17.82 -16.40 -15.45
N GLN A 23 -17.89 -16.44 -14.13
CA GLN A 23 -17.62 -15.30 -13.24
C GLN A 23 -16.14 -14.95 -13.23
N GLU A 24 -15.27 -15.94 -13.06
CA GLU A 24 -13.83 -15.79 -13.04
C GLU A 24 -13.31 -15.24 -14.36
N LEU A 25 -13.82 -15.75 -15.49
CA LEU A 25 -13.47 -15.26 -16.81
C LEU A 25 -13.97 -13.83 -17.06
N LYS A 26 -15.09 -13.43 -16.48
CA LYS A 26 -15.54 -12.03 -16.50
C LYS A 26 -14.55 -11.11 -15.80
N TRP A 27 -14.09 -11.49 -14.60
CA TRP A 27 -13.08 -10.74 -13.86
C TRP A 27 -11.73 -10.75 -14.58
N TYR A 28 -11.34 -11.88 -15.15
CA TYR A 28 -10.11 -11.96 -15.95
C TYR A 28 -10.10 -10.93 -17.09
N ARG A 29 -11.18 -10.88 -17.87
CA ARG A 29 -11.31 -9.90 -18.97
C ARG A 29 -11.27 -8.46 -18.45
N TYR A 30 -12.00 -8.17 -17.38
CA TYR A 30 -12.00 -6.86 -16.76
C TYR A 30 -10.60 -6.37 -16.39
N PHE A 31 -9.79 -7.22 -15.72
CA PHE A 31 -8.43 -6.85 -15.36
C PHE A 31 -7.50 -6.72 -16.57
N LYS A 32 -7.65 -7.56 -17.57
CA LYS A 32 -6.88 -7.47 -18.83
C LYS A 32 -7.19 -6.18 -19.58
N GLU A 33 -8.45 -5.73 -19.65
CA GLU A 33 -8.84 -4.44 -20.23
C GLU A 33 -8.22 -3.24 -19.49
N LYS A 34 -7.94 -3.41 -18.19
CA LYS A 34 -7.24 -2.42 -17.37
C LYS A 34 -5.72 -2.50 -17.45
N ASN A 35 -5.17 -3.36 -18.31
CA ASN A 35 -3.74 -3.66 -18.40
C ASN A 35 -3.14 -4.11 -17.04
N THR A 36 -3.92 -4.78 -16.21
CA THR A 36 -3.46 -5.36 -14.96
C THR A 36 -2.93 -6.75 -15.23
N PRO A 37 -1.70 -7.10 -14.86
CA PRO A 37 -1.21 -8.48 -14.93
C PRO A 37 -2.10 -9.41 -14.11
N VAL A 38 -2.50 -10.52 -14.70
CA VAL A 38 -3.39 -11.50 -14.05
C VAL A 38 -2.71 -12.84 -13.99
N VAL A 39 -2.73 -13.47 -12.82
CA VAL A 39 -2.28 -14.85 -12.63
C VAL A 39 -3.50 -15.72 -12.38
N PRO A 40 -3.84 -16.61 -13.35
CA PRO A 40 -4.90 -17.60 -13.14
C PRO A 40 -4.37 -18.74 -12.26
N VAL A 41 -5.16 -19.09 -11.26
CA VAL A 41 -4.80 -20.10 -10.26
C VAL A 41 -5.92 -21.12 -10.13
N LEU A 42 -5.63 -22.40 -10.35
CA LEU A 42 -6.53 -23.50 -10.00
C LEU A 42 -6.29 -23.88 -8.54
N ASN A 43 -7.27 -23.60 -7.69
CA ASN A 43 -7.22 -23.94 -6.26
C ASN A 43 -7.97 -25.24 -5.95
N LYS A 44 -7.85 -25.72 -4.72
CA LYS A 44 -8.45 -26.96 -4.22
C LYS A 44 -7.97 -28.21 -4.95
N THR A 45 -6.74 -28.22 -5.41
CA THR A 45 -6.17 -29.35 -6.16
C THR A 45 -6.14 -30.66 -5.36
N ASP A 46 -6.26 -30.56 -4.02
CA ASP A 46 -6.42 -31.71 -3.13
C ASP A 46 -7.74 -32.49 -3.33
N LEU A 47 -8.71 -31.94 -4.02
CA LEU A 47 -10.01 -32.55 -4.30
C LEU A 47 -10.07 -33.24 -5.66
N TYR A 48 -9.06 -33.08 -6.52
CA TYR A 48 -9.05 -33.54 -7.92
C TYR A 48 -8.03 -34.64 -8.14
N THR A 49 -8.35 -35.58 -9.02
CA THR A 49 -7.39 -36.53 -9.59
C THR A 49 -6.41 -35.81 -10.51
N GLN A 50 -5.32 -36.46 -10.86
CA GLN A 50 -4.33 -35.87 -11.75
C GLN A 50 -4.91 -35.52 -13.15
N GLU A 51 -5.76 -36.39 -13.68
CA GLU A 51 -6.44 -36.18 -14.96
C GLU A 51 -7.39 -34.96 -14.92
N GLU A 52 -8.13 -34.81 -13.83
CA GLU A 52 -9.04 -33.69 -13.61
C GLU A 52 -8.27 -32.36 -13.49
N LYS A 53 -7.14 -32.35 -12.75
CA LYS A 53 -6.25 -31.19 -12.63
C LYS A 53 -5.77 -30.73 -14.02
N GLU A 54 -5.29 -31.65 -14.83
CA GLU A 54 -4.80 -31.38 -16.17
C GLU A 54 -5.91 -30.85 -17.09
N LYS A 55 -7.07 -31.49 -17.07
CA LYS A 55 -8.26 -31.05 -17.82
C LYS A 55 -8.67 -29.62 -17.46
N LEU A 56 -8.79 -29.32 -16.14
CA LEU A 56 -9.17 -28.00 -15.67
C LEU A 56 -8.11 -26.95 -16.00
N ALA A 57 -6.82 -27.28 -15.79
CA ALA A 57 -5.73 -26.38 -16.13
C ALA A 57 -5.72 -26.04 -17.64
N HIS A 58 -5.89 -27.02 -18.50
CA HIS A 58 -6.00 -26.81 -19.95
C HIS A 58 -7.22 -25.96 -20.32
N LEU A 59 -8.36 -26.17 -19.65
CA LEU A 59 -9.55 -25.37 -19.90
C LEU A 59 -9.33 -23.91 -19.53
N ILE A 60 -8.74 -23.64 -18.36
CA ILE A 60 -8.38 -22.29 -17.93
C ILE A 60 -7.37 -21.66 -18.89
N GLN A 61 -6.29 -22.37 -19.20
CA GLN A 61 -5.26 -21.90 -20.12
C GLN A 61 -5.80 -21.56 -21.50
N ARG A 62 -6.73 -22.38 -22.03
CA ARG A 62 -7.39 -22.12 -23.31
C ARG A 62 -8.16 -20.81 -23.32
N ASN A 63 -8.80 -20.46 -22.20
CA ASN A 63 -9.62 -19.25 -22.08
C ASN A 63 -8.80 -18.00 -21.72
N THR A 64 -7.73 -18.14 -20.96
CA THR A 64 -6.92 -17.01 -20.46
C THR A 64 -5.68 -16.76 -21.32
N LYS A 65 -5.16 -17.78 -22.02
CA LYS A 65 -3.88 -17.77 -22.75
C LYS A 65 -2.65 -17.58 -21.83
N GLU A 66 -2.82 -17.75 -20.54
CA GLU A 66 -1.78 -17.58 -19.51
C GLU A 66 -1.42 -18.93 -18.90
N GLU A 67 -0.23 -19.00 -18.29
CA GLU A 67 0.17 -20.14 -17.47
C GLU A 67 -0.70 -20.26 -16.23
N VAL A 68 -1.19 -21.46 -15.93
CA VAL A 68 -2.08 -21.71 -14.79
C VAL A 68 -1.28 -22.28 -13.63
N CYS A 69 -1.33 -21.62 -12.50
CA CYS A 69 -0.73 -22.13 -11.26
C CYS A 69 -1.70 -23.06 -10.54
N LEU A 70 -1.26 -24.25 -10.20
CA LEU A 70 -2.05 -25.24 -9.46
C LEU A 70 -1.68 -25.18 -7.99
N ILE A 71 -2.68 -25.01 -7.11
CA ILE A 71 -2.46 -24.95 -5.68
C ILE A 71 -3.55 -25.67 -4.88
N SER A 72 -3.23 -26.05 -3.67
CA SER A 72 -4.22 -26.28 -2.60
C SER A 72 -3.92 -25.37 -1.43
N ALA A 73 -4.76 -24.39 -1.21
CA ALA A 73 -4.65 -23.51 -0.04
C ALA A 73 -4.82 -24.27 1.27
N LYS A 74 -5.51 -25.43 1.25
CA LYS A 74 -5.74 -26.29 2.41
C LYS A 74 -4.48 -27.06 2.82
N THR A 75 -3.77 -27.63 1.85
CA THR A 75 -2.57 -28.47 2.09
C THR A 75 -1.26 -27.68 2.00
N GLY A 76 -1.28 -26.51 1.39
CA GLY A 76 -0.08 -25.71 1.09
C GLY A 76 0.64 -26.13 -0.20
N GLU A 77 0.14 -27.16 -0.90
CA GLU A 77 0.71 -27.60 -2.17
C GLU A 77 0.69 -26.46 -3.21
N GLY A 78 1.77 -26.28 -3.96
CA GLY A 78 1.87 -25.26 -5.03
C GLY A 78 2.02 -23.81 -4.56
N ILE A 79 1.89 -23.49 -3.26
CA ILE A 79 1.98 -22.12 -2.75
C ILE A 79 3.36 -21.49 -3.01
N ARG A 80 4.43 -22.28 -2.96
CA ARG A 80 5.78 -21.79 -3.29
C ARG A 80 5.86 -21.37 -4.75
N ASN A 81 5.36 -22.19 -5.66
CA ASN A 81 5.33 -21.92 -7.09
C ASN A 81 4.49 -20.67 -7.39
N LEU A 82 3.33 -20.50 -6.71
CA LEU A 82 2.52 -19.30 -6.82
C LEU A 82 3.31 -18.05 -6.42
N LYS A 83 4.03 -18.07 -5.31
CA LYS A 83 4.86 -16.94 -4.86
C LYS A 83 5.95 -16.59 -5.89
N GLU A 84 6.60 -17.59 -6.47
CA GLU A 84 7.62 -17.39 -7.50
C GLU A 84 7.01 -16.81 -8.79
N LEU A 85 5.86 -17.31 -9.21
CA LEU A 85 5.14 -16.80 -10.38
C LEU A 85 4.69 -15.36 -10.18
N LEU A 86 4.13 -15.04 -9.02
CA LEU A 86 3.75 -13.67 -8.65
C LEU A 86 4.96 -12.73 -8.69
N ALA A 87 6.09 -13.14 -8.12
CA ALA A 87 7.31 -12.34 -8.12
C ALA A 87 7.83 -12.05 -9.55
N ARG A 88 7.71 -13.01 -10.46
CA ARG A 88 8.12 -12.85 -11.88
C ARG A 88 7.13 -12.02 -12.69
N SER A 89 5.85 -12.02 -12.31
CA SER A 89 4.78 -11.31 -13.02
C SER A 89 4.62 -9.85 -12.56
N ILE A 90 5.40 -9.42 -11.57
CA ILE A 90 5.41 -8.03 -11.12
C ILE A 90 6.05 -7.18 -12.22
N PRO A 91 5.37 -6.12 -12.72
CA PRO A 91 5.95 -5.24 -13.73
C PRO A 91 7.29 -4.64 -13.29
N GLU A 92 8.22 -4.47 -14.23
CA GLU A 92 9.46 -3.73 -13.99
C GLU A 92 9.13 -2.32 -13.46
N GLY A 93 9.79 -1.92 -12.38
CA GLY A 93 9.48 -0.66 -11.67
C GLY A 93 8.49 -0.80 -10.52
N TYR A 94 7.90 -1.97 -10.32
CA TYR A 94 7.18 -2.29 -9.10
C TYR A 94 8.18 -2.48 -7.95
N GLY A 95 8.09 -1.68 -6.93
CA GLY A 95 9.07 -1.66 -5.83
C GLY A 95 10.05 -0.48 -5.89
N ASN A 96 10.14 0.23 -7.02
CA ASN A 96 10.89 1.49 -7.10
C ASN A 96 10.09 2.70 -6.60
N ARG A 97 8.85 2.50 -6.13
CA ARG A 97 8.11 3.57 -5.46
C ARG A 97 8.74 3.80 -4.09
N MET A 98 9.21 4.99 -3.88
CA MET A 98 9.72 5.42 -2.60
C MET A 98 8.62 6.12 -1.82
N ILE A 99 8.56 5.86 -0.50
CA ILE A 99 7.58 6.47 0.40
C ILE A 99 7.81 7.97 0.44
N THR A 100 9.07 8.39 0.56
CA THR A 100 9.47 9.79 0.61
C THR A 100 9.71 10.41 -0.78
N GLY A 101 9.69 9.60 -1.85
CA GLY A 101 9.91 10.10 -3.22
C GLY A 101 11.16 10.96 -3.32
N ASP A 102 11.01 12.12 -3.96
CA ASP A 102 12.08 13.11 -4.18
C ASP A 102 12.13 14.20 -3.08
N LEU A 103 11.45 13.99 -1.95
CA LEU A 103 11.44 14.97 -0.85
C LEU A 103 12.79 15.08 -0.14
N VAL A 104 13.57 14.02 -0.17
CA VAL A 104 14.87 13.93 0.52
C VAL A 104 15.89 13.16 -0.31
N ASP A 105 17.14 13.58 -0.18
CA ASP A 105 18.33 12.99 -0.80
C ASP A 105 19.28 12.42 0.24
N THR A 106 20.33 11.74 -0.22
CA THR A 106 21.39 11.20 0.64
C THR A 106 22.05 12.32 1.47
N GLY A 107 22.15 12.10 2.76
CA GLY A 107 22.75 13.04 3.70
C GLY A 107 21.79 14.08 4.28
N ASP A 108 20.57 14.18 3.77
CA ASP A 108 19.56 15.09 4.33
C ASP A 108 19.17 14.68 5.76
N LEU A 109 18.94 15.69 6.59
CA LEU A 109 18.45 15.51 7.95
C LEU A 109 16.91 15.45 7.95
N VAL A 110 16.37 14.38 8.50
CA VAL A 110 14.93 14.14 8.64
C VAL A 110 14.57 13.96 10.09
N LEU A 111 13.53 14.66 10.56
CA LEU A 111 12.98 14.50 11.90
C LEU A 111 11.63 13.79 11.84
N LEU A 112 11.53 12.64 12.52
CA LEU A 112 10.29 11.90 12.70
C LEU A 112 9.67 12.27 14.04
N VAL A 113 8.46 12.83 14.04
CA VAL A 113 7.71 13.16 15.27
C VAL A 113 6.59 12.13 15.42
N MET A 114 6.76 11.22 16.37
CA MET A 114 5.90 10.04 16.53
C MET A 114 5.31 10.03 17.94
N PRO A 115 4.01 10.38 18.09
CA PRO A 115 3.33 10.20 19.37
C PRO A 115 3.35 8.72 19.76
N GLN A 116 3.45 8.42 21.04
CA GLN A 116 3.34 7.06 21.53
C GLN A 116 1.87 6.64 21.49
N ASP A 117 1.56 5.74 20.58
CA ASP A 117 0.22 5.15 20.47
C ASP A 117 0.02 4.16 21.62
N ILE A 118 -0.93 4.44 22.50
CA ILE A 118 -1.27 3.58 23.64
C ILE A 118 -1.80 2.21 23.18
N GLN A 119 -2.36 2.14 21.97
CA GLN A 119 -2.90 0.89 21.38
C GLN A 119 -1.85 0.10 20.61
N ALA A 120 -0.71 0.70 20.27
CA ALA A 120 0.39 -0.05 19.66
C ALA A 120 0.95 -1.08 20.66
N PRO A 121 1.30 -2.29 20.22
CA PRO A 121 1.98 -3.24 21.09
C PRO A 121 3.25 -2.62 21.68
N LYS A 122 3.43 -2.71 23.00
CA LYS A 122 4.61 -2.18 23.69
C LYS A 122 5.90 -2.61 23.00
N GLY A 123 6.79 -1.65 22.76
CA GLY A 123 8.09 -1.88 22.13
C GLY A 123 8.06 -2.01 20.60
N ARG A 124 6.96 -1.65 19.95
CA ARG A 124 6.87 -1.67 18.47
C ARG A 124 6.39 -0.33 17.93
N LEU A 125 6.98 0.09 16.85
CA LEU A 125 6.47 1.15 15.99
C LEU A 125 5.40 0.57 15.05
N ILE A 126 4.45 1.41 14.64
CA ILE A 126 3.47 1.01 13.61
C ILE A 126 4.14 0.87 12.24
N LEU A 127 3.55 0.06 11.38
CA LEU A 127 4.15 -0.29 10.10
C LEU A 127 4.55 0.91 9.22
N PRO A 128 3.75 1.99 9.07
CA PRO A 128 4.16 3.18 8.33
C PRO A 128 5.44 3.82 8.88
N GLN A 129 5.58 3.93 10.19
CA GLN A 129 6.76 4.51 10.83
C GLN A 129 8.01 3.66 10.56
N VAL A 130 7.90 2.34 10.72
CA VAL A 130 9.02 1.39 10.46
C VAL A 130 9.45 1.44 8.99
N GLN A 131 8.50 1.41 8.06
CA GLN A 131 8.82 1.40 6.63
C GLN A 131 9.45 2.72 6.18
N THR A 132 8.95 3.85 6.67
CA THR A 132 9.53 5.17 6.37
C THR A 132 10.95 5.29 6.94
N LEU A 133 11.14 4.92 8.20
CA LEU A 133 12.47 4.93 8.83
C LEU A 133 13.46 4.05 8.03
N ARG A 134 13.03 2.85 7.66
CA ARG A 134 13.87 1.93 6.88
C ARG A 134 14.26 2.53 5.53
N GLU A 135 13.32 3.11 4.79
CA GLU A 135 13.61 3.76 3.51
C GLU A 135 14.59 4.92 3.65
N LEU A 136 14.41 5.77 4.66
CA LEU A 136 15.31 6.88 4.93
C LEU A 136 16.74 6.42 5.21
N LEU A 137 16.90 5.33 5.96
CA LEU A 137 18.21 4.72 6.21
C LEU A 137 18.81 4.10 4.94
N ASP A 138 18.00 3.45 4.11
CA ASP A 138 18.44 2.91 2.82
C ASP A 138 18.90 4.04 1.86
N LYS A 139 18.25 5.21 1.93
CA LYS A 139 18.67 6.46 1.24
C LYS A 139 19.88 7.14 1.86
N LYS A 140 20.38 6.64 2.97
CA LYS A 140 21.50 7.24 3.76
C LYS A 140 21.17 8.65 4.26
N CYS A 141 19.92 8.93 4.61
CA CYS A 141 19.53 10.13 5.32
C CYS A 141 19.99 10.07 6.78
N LEU A 142 20.18 11.23 7.39
CA LEU A 142 20.34 11.37 8.83
C LEU A 142 18.95 11.43 9.45
N VAL A 143 18.61 10.50 10.34
CA VAL A 143 17.27 10.44 10.90
C VAL A 143 17.32 10.64 12.40
N MET A 144 16.61 11.64 12.87
CA MET A 144 16.28 11.82 14.28
C MET A 144 14.83 11.47 14.50
N SER A 145 14.50 10.85 15.63
CA SER A 145 13.13 10.58 16.02
C SER A 145 12.85 11.12 17.42
N ALA A 146 11.67 11.71 17.62
CA ALA A 146 11.25 12.26 18.90
C ALA A 146 9.75 11.97 19.11
N THR A 147 9.36 11.91 20.37
CA THR A 147 7.94 11.97 20.76
C THR A 147 7.44 13.42 20.70
N THR A 148 6.13 13.60 20.70
CA THR A 148 5.53 14.94 20.57
C THR A 148 5.97 15.90 21.68
N ASP A 149 6.11 15.41 22.90
CA ASP A 149 6.55 16.19 24.07
C ASP A 149 8.04 16.56 23.99
N GLN A 150 8.86 15.79 23.27
CA GLN A 150 10.29 16.04 23.08
C GLN A 150 10.60 16.77 21.76
N TYR A 151 9.60 17.12 20.97
CA TYR A 151 9.77 17.71 19.65
C TYR A 151 10.59 19.00 19.66
N LEU A 152 10.27 19.95 20.53
CA LEU A 152 11.00 21.22 20.62
C LEU A 152 12.45 21.01 21.09
N SER A 153 12.64 20.19 22.10
CA SER A 153 13.99 19.83 22.56
C SER A 153 14.80 19.13 21.46
N ALA A 154 14.15 18.30 20.64
CA ALA A 154 14.82 17.70 19.50
C ALA A 154 15.30 18.75 18.49
N LEU A 155 14.48 19.77 18.18
CA LEU A 155 14.88 20.86 17.29
C LEU A 155 16.04 21.67 17.85
N GLU A 156 16.02 21.98 19.16
CA GLU A 156 17.10 22.73 19.85
C GLU A 156 18.44 21.99 19.85
N ASN A 157 18.42 20.67 19.84
CA ASN A 157 19.62 19.83 19.81
C ASN A 157 20.20 19.60 18.40
N LEU A 158 19.53 20.09 17.36
CA LEU A 158 20.03 20.00 15.99
C LEU A 158 20.90 21.21 15.63
N ALA A 159 22.05 20.94 15.05
CA ALA A 159 22.96 22.00 14.57
C ALA A 159 22.42 22.74 13.35
N VAL A 160 21.52 22.10 12.58
CA VAL A 160 20.86 22.68 11.40
C VAL A 160 19.39 22.23 11.40
N PRO A 161 18.49 23.05 10.84
CA PRO A 161 17.10 22.65 10.69
C PRO A 161 16.96 21.37 9.85
N PRO A 162 16.03 20.45 10.18
CA PRO A 162 15.79 19.30 9.34
C PRO A 162 15.20 19.73 7.99
N LYS A 163 15.62 19.10 6.90
CA LYS A 163 15.04 19.34 5.57
C LYS A 163 13.57 18.93 5.53
N LEU A 164 13.25 17.79 6.14
CA LEU A 164 11.89 17.26 6.19
C LEU A 164 11.52 16.84 7.61
N ILE A 165 10.33 17.20 8.02
CA ILE A 165 9.70 16.70 9.24
C ILE A 165 8.53 15.82 8.83
N ILE A 166 8.45 14.61 9.39
CA ILE A 166 7.37 13.66 9.14
C ILE A 166 6.69 13.36 10.47
N THR A 167 5.37 13.52 10.52
CA THR A 167 4.62 13.34 11.77
C THR A 167 3.32 12.55 11.55
N ASP A 168 2.70 12.12 12.63
CA ASP A 168 1.34 11.58 12.58
C ASP A 168 0.32 12.70 12.43
N SER A 169 -0.79 12.41 11.74
CA SER A 169 -1.84 13.39 11.47
C SER A 169 -2.44 14.02 12.74
N GLN A 170 -2.47 13.26 13.83
CA GLN A 170 -3.02 13.72 15.13
C GLN A 170 -2.29 14.93 15.72
N VAL A 171 -0.99 15.05 15.47
CA VAL A 171 -0.15 16.13 16.01
C VAL A 171 0.36 17.08 14.94
N PHE A 172 -0.19 16.99 13.73
CA PHE A 172 0.25 17.76 12.57
C PHE A 172 0.18 19.28 12.82
N SER A 173 -0.92 19.78 13.37
CA SER A 173 -1.09 21.22 13.65
C SER A 173 -0.04 21.73 14.63
N TYR A 174 0.21 21.00 15.71
CA TYR A 174 1.24 21.36 16.70
C TYR A 174 2.64 21.42 16.07
N VAL A 175 2.99 20.45 15.25
CA VAL A 175 4.28 20.42 14.56
C VAL A 175 4.37 21.54 13.52
N TYR A 176 3.29 21.83 12.80
CA TYR A 176 3.23 22.91 11.82
C TYR A 176 3.47 24.28 12.44
N GLU A 177 2.85 24.58 13.58
CA GLU A 177 2.98 25.86 14.28
C GLU A 177 4.40 26.09 14.83
N ASN A 178 5.12 25.03 15.14
CA ASN A 178 6.43 25.10 15.80
C ASN A 178 7.62 24.69 14.91
N LYS A 179 7.38 24.37 13.62
CA LYS A 179 8.47 23.97 12.75
C LYS A 179 9.34 25.15 12.30
N PRO A 180 10.63 24.92 12.04
CA PRO A 180 11.47 25.90 11.33
C PRO A 180 10.85 26.25 9.97
N LYS A 181 10.97 27.51 9.54
CA LYS A 181 10.40 27.99 8.27
C LYS A 181 10.98 27.25 7.07
N GLU A 182 12.24 26.91 7.13
CA GLU A 182 13.02 26.22 6.09
C GLU A 182 12.64 24.75 5.95
N SER A 183 12.09 24.15 7.01
CA SER A 183 11.75 22.73 7.02
C SER A 183 10.46 22.46 6.27
N MET A 184 10.45 21.47 5.39
CA MET A 184 9.24 20.90 4.83
C MET A 184 8.53 20.06 5.90
N LEU A 185 7.21 19.96 5.81
CA LEU A 185 6.40 19.15 6.71
C LEU A 185 5.45 18.26 5.91
N THR A 186 5.35 17.00 6.30
CA THR A 186 4.35 16.05 5.80
C THR A 186 3.90 15.09 6.91
N SER A 187 2.94 14.25 6.61
CA SER A 187 2.52 13.20 7.54
C SER A 187 2.75 11.80 6.95
N PHE A 188 2.88 10.80 7.82
CA PHE A 188 2.94 9.39 7.39
C PHE A 188 1.72 9.03 6.54
N SER A 189 0.53 9.53 6.87
CA SER A 189 -0.70 9.28 6.12
C SER A 189 -0.63 9.79 4.68
N VAL A 190 -0.11 11.01 4.48
CA VAL A 190 0.05 11.63 3.14
C VAL A 190 1.10 10.87 2.33
N LEU A 191 2.24 10.53 2.93
CA LEU A 191 3.29 9.76 2.27
C LEU A 191 2.76 8.39 1.82
N PHE A 192 2.00 7.70 2.67
CA PHE A 192 1.44 6.40 2.34
C PHE A 192 0.28 6.48 1.35
N ALA A 193 -0.49 7.56 1.35
CA ALA A 193 -1.48 7.82 0.30
C ALA A 193 -0.80 7.98 -1.07
N ALA A 194 0.32 8.70 -1.14
CA ALA A 194 1.13 8.82 -2.35
C ALA A 194 1.77 7.49 -2.76
N TYR A 195 2.34 6.77 -1.79
CA TYR A 195 3.04 5.51 -2.02
C TYR A 195 2.12 4.39 -2.51
N LYS A 196 0.93 4.24 -1.89
CA LYS A 196 -0.01 3.14 -2.17
C LYS A 196 -1.10 3.50 -3.18
N GLY A 197 -1.39 4.78 -3.35
CA GLY A 197 -2.53 5.25 -4.12
C GLY A 197 -2.20 6.15 -5.29
N ASP A 198 -3.15 6.98 -5.64
CA ASP A 198 -3.07 7.99 -6.69
C ASP A 198 -3.20 9.39 -6.06
N LEU A 199 -2.06 9.96 -5.67
CA LEU A 199 -2.03 11.26 -5.00
C LEU A 199 -2.70 12.38 -5.81
N PRO A 200 -2.49 12.52 -7.13
CA PRO A 200 -3.23 13.48 -7.94
C PRO A 200 -4.75 13.33 -7.84
N TYR A 201 -5.25 12.10 -7.87
CA TYR A 201 -6.68 11.81 -7.71
C TYR A 201 -7.19 12.23 -6.32
N TYR A 202 -6.42 11.97 -5.26
CA TYR A 202 -6.81 12.37 -3.91
C TYR A 202 -6.78 13.89 -3.72
N ILE A 203 -5.81 14.58 -4.31
CA ILE A 203 -5.74 16.06 -4.28
C ILE A 203 -6.96 16.64 -5.00
N GLU A 204 -7.32 16.12 -6.15
CA GLU A 204 -8.48 16.60 -6.91
C GLU A 204 -9.79 16.33 -6.16
N GLY A 205 -9.90 15.15 -5.54
CA GLY A 205 -11.04 14.83 -4.66
C GLY A 205 -11.12 15.74 -3.44
N ALA A 206 -10.00 16.07 -2.81
CA ALA A 206 -9.96 16.95 -1.64
C ALA A 206 -10.44 18.38 -1.97
N LYS A 207 -10.15 18.91 -3.16
CA LYS A 207 -10.65 20.22 -3.61
C LYS A 207 -12.19 20.28 -3.65
N THR A 208 -12.85 19.14 -3.83
CA THR A 208 -14.31 19.07 -3.83
C THR A 208 -14.91 19.45 -2.47
N ILE A 209 -14.14 19.28 -1.36
CA ILE A 209 -14.59 19.64 -0.02
C ILE A 209 -14.93 21.13 0.08
N ASP A 210 -14.14 21.99 -0.59
CA ASP A 210 -14.36 23.43 -0.61
C ASP A 210 -15.62 23.86 -1.37
N THR A 211 -16.20 22.93 -2.16
CA THR A 211 -17.43 23.16 -2.94
C THR A 211 -18.70 22.62 -2.28
N LEU A 212 -18.57 21.97 -1.11
CA LEU A 212 -19.72 21.44 -0.36
C LEU A 212 -20.64 22.56 0.11
N ASN A 213 -21.94 22.28 0.05
CA ASN A 213 -23.00 23.18 0.49
C ASN A 213 -24.07 22.41 1.27
N GLU A 214 -25.08 23.11 1.76
CA GLU A 214 -26.16 22.52 2.59
C GLU A 214 -26.94 21.39 1.92
N ASN A 215 -26.92 21.30 0.58
CA ASN A 215 -27.60 20.25 -0.19
C ASN A 215 -26.66 19.09 -0.56
N SER A 216 -25.40 19.15 -0.14
CA SER A 216 -24.41 18.10 -0.45
C SER A 216 -24.60 16.88 0.44
N HIS A 217 -24.60 15.71 -0.16
CA HIS A 217 -24.61 14.44 0.56
C HIS A 217 -23.21 13.87 0.64
N VAL A 218 -22.70 13.71 1.86
CA VAL A 218 -21.35 13.20 2.14
C VAL A 218 -21.45 11.85 2.85
N LEU A 219 -20.81 10.84 2.29
CA LEU A 219 -20.62 9.55 2.96
C LEU A 219 -19.26 9.52 3.65
N ILE A 220 -19.25 9.39 4.97
CA ILE A 220 -18.05 9.15 5.76
C ILE A 220 -17.92 7.64 5.95
N ALA A 221 -16.87 7.05 5.37
CA ALA A 221 -16.56 5.64 5.55
C ALA A 221 -15.29 5.50 6.40
N GLU A 222 -15.44 5.01 7.61
CA GLU A 222 -14.32 4.75 8.51
C GLU A 222 -13.85 3.29 8.34
N CYS A 223 -12.55 3.10 8.14
CA CYS A 223 -11.90 1.81 8.02
C CYS A 223 -10.77 1.65 9.07
N CYS A 224 -10.84 2.40 10.16
CA CYS A 224 -9.84 2.35 11.22
C CYS A 224 -10.04 1.11 12.10
N THR A 225 -8.95 0.42 12.44
CA THR A 225 -8.97 -0.67 13.43
C THR A 225 -9.01 -0.17 14.86
N HIS A 226 -8.90 1.15 15.07
CA HIS A 226 -8.91 1.85 16.35
C HIS A 226 -10.27 2.52 16.61
N ALA A 227 -11.34 1.99 16.07
CA ALA A 227 -12.68 2.50 16.36
C ALA A 227 -12.94 2.44 17.88
N PRO A 228 -13.58 3.47 18.46
CA PRO A 228 -13.84 3.55 19.89
C PRO A 228 -14.78 2.45 20.38
#